data_75dd49dcc44295bfbcc98bf0c1b0682e
#
_entry.id   75dd49dcc44295bfbcc98bf0c1b0682e
#
_cell.length_a   1.000
_cell.length_b   1.000
_cell.length_c   1.000
_cell.angle_alpha   90.00
_cell.angle_beta   90.00
_cell.angle_gamma   90.00
#
_symmetry.space_group_name_H-M   'P 1'
#
loop_
_entity.id
_entity.type
_entity.pdbx_description
1 polymer ?
#
loop_
_entity_poly.entity_id
_entity_poly.type
_entity_poly.pdbx_seq_one_letter_code
_entity_poly.pdbx_strand_id
1 'polypeptide(L)'
;PSFRIMYTSPKDYDSSLKLIRNIIIVDIKDIYTKASFKYAKDVYANPQMILTIQAPNEEEFQKFVEENKQTIVDFFTRAEMNRQISMLEVKHSNFISQKVDSLFGCDIWLPAELANSKTGKDFFWASTNTGTADRNFVMYSYPYTDKDTFTKEYFVHKRDAVMKANIPGFKEGVYMSTDSLLTDVRPINVQNSYTMEARGLWRMKGDFMGGPYVSHTRLDEKNQRIITAEIFVYSPDK
;
A
#
# COMPACT_ATOMS: atom_id res chain seq x y z
N PRO A 1 -2.63 -5.59 6.15
CA PRO A 1 -3.14 -6.68 5.34
C PRO A 1 -3.66 -7.80 6.23
N SER A 2 -4.80 -8.38 5.88
CA SER A 2 -5.30 -9.59 6.52
C SER A 2 -4.83 -10.81 5.73
N PHE A 3 -4.15 -11.74 6.38
CA PHE A 3 -3.80 -13.03 5.78
C PHE A 3 -4.87 -14.07 6.15
N ARG A 4 -5.27 -14.88 5.18
CA ARG A 4 -6.03 -16.08 5.44
C ARG A 4 -5.06 -17.21 5.80
N ILE A 5 -5.19 -17.76 6.99
CA ILE A 5 -4.36 -18.87 7.45
C ILE A 5 -5.10 -20.18 7.17
N MET A 6 -4.39 -21.13 6.56
CA MET A 6 -4.79 -22.53 6.43
C MET A 6 -3.79 -23.39 7.20
N TYR A 7 -4.29 -24.33 7.96
CA TYR A 7 -3.48 -25.28 8.70
C TYR A 7 -3.49 -26.65 8.01
N THR A 8 -2.34 -27.33 8.04
CA THR A 8 -2.23 -28.72 7.60
C THR A 8 -1.30 -29.50 8.52
N SER A 9 -1.51 -30.81 8.64
CA SER A 9 -0.61 -31.68 9.38
C SER A 9 0.64 -32.00 8.52
N PRO A 10 1.76 -32.41 9.15
CA PRO A 10 2.94 -32.87 8.40
C PRO A 10 2.66 -34.02 7.43
N LYS A 11 1.66 -34.87 7.75
CA LYS A 11 1.28 -36.03 6.92
C LYS A 11 0.54 -35.60 5.64
N ASP A 12 -0.22 -34.49 5.70
CA ASP A 12 -1.04 -33.96 4.61
C ASP A 12 -0.31 -32.85 3.84
N TYR A 13 0.93 -32.54 4.22
CA TYR A 13 1.77 -31.55 3.53
C TYR A 13 2.36 -32.15 2.25
N ASP A 14 1.54 -32.21 1.22
CA ASP A 14 1.84 -32.82 -0.07
C ASP A 14 2.56 -31.89 -1.05
N SER A 15 2.73 -32.35 -2.29
CA SER A 15 3.40 -31.61 -3.35
C SER A 15 2.65 -30.35 -3.77
N SER A 16 1.31 -30.33 -3.67
CA SER A 16 0.51 -29.16 -4.06
C SER A 16 0.58 -28.05 -3.00
N LEU A 17 0.56 -28.41 -1.72
CA LEU A 17 0.72 -27.46 -0.62
C LEU A 17 2.13 -26.85 -0.56
N LYS A 18 3.14 -27.61 -1.01
CA LYS A 18 4.51 -27.08 -1.15
C LYS A 18 4.63 -25.95 -2.15
N LEU A 19 3.70 -25.82 -3.11
CA LEU A 19 3.71 -24.74 -4.09
C LEU A 19 3.08 -23.44 -3.59
N ILE A 20 2.51 -23.43 -2.37
CA ILE A 20 1.97 -22.21 -1.77
C ILE A 20 3.10 -21.22 -1.53
N ARG A 21 2.90 -19.96 -1.93
CA ARG A 21 3.93 -18.92 -1.92
C ARG A 21 4.37 -18.44 -0.55
N ASN A 22 3.50 -18.52 0.46
CA ASN A 22 3.82 -18.12 1.85
C ASN A 22 3.52 -19.30 2.78
N ILE A 23 4.53 -19.83 3.43
CA ILE A 23 4.42 -21.02 4.28
C ILE A 23 5.03 -20.70 5.64
N ILE A 24 4.37 -21.12 6.71
CA ILE A 24 4.93 -21.18 8.05
C ILE A 24 5.12 -22.64 8.41
N ILE A 25 6.34 -23.02 8.75
CA ILE A 25 6.68 -24.34 9.28
C ILE A 25 6.90 -24.20 10.79
N VAL A 26 6.18 -24.98 11.56
CA VAL A 26 6.37 -25.09 13.02
C VAL A 26 7.23 -26.33 13.29
N ASP A 27 8.41 -26.12 13.88
CA ASP A 27 9.40 -27.19 14.16
C ASP A 27 9.72 -27.17 15.65
N ILE A 28 8.97 -27.96 16.43
CA ILE A 28 9.13 -28.07 17.89
C ILE A 28 9.91 -29.36 18.20
N LYS A 29 11.09 -29.18 18.78
CA LYS A 29 11.99 -30.28 19.18
C LYS A 29 12.79 -29.88 20.42
N ASP A 30 13.00 -30.78 21.31
CA ASP A 30 13.78 -30.63 22.56
C ASP A 30 15.28 -30.31 22.34
N ILE A 31 15.78 -30.56 21.12
CA ILE A 31 17.15 -30.21 20.73
C ILE A 31 17.38 -28.68 20.61
N TYR A 32 16.32 -27.89 20.54
CA TYR A 32 16.46 -26.45 20.49
C TYR A 32 16.62 -25.88 21.91
N THR A 33 17.54 -24.92 22.06
CA THR A 33 17.78 -24.27 23.37
C THR A 33 16.90 -23.06 23.59
N LYS A 34 16.34 -22.49 22.52
CA LYS A 34 15.44 -21.31 22.52
C LYS A 34 14.61 -21.27 21.24
N ALA A 35 13.51 -20.53 21.30
CA ALA A 35 12.72 -20.26 20.11
C ALA A 35 13.44 -19.27 19.15
N SER A 36 13.31 -19.49 17.85
CA SER A 36 13.97 -18.70 16.83
C SER A 36 13.28 -18.79 15.47
N PHE A 37 13.57 -17.83 14.59
CA PHE A 37 13.16 -17.84 13.18
C PHE A 37 14.26 -18.32 12.26
N LYS A 38 13.86 -19.08 11.25
CA LYS A 38 14.64 -19.29 10.02
C LYS A 38 13.75 -19.01 8.82
N TYR A 39 14.32 -18.56 7.73
CA TYR A 39 13.57 -18.38 6.49
C TYR A 39 14.34 -18.95 5.29
N ALA A 40 13.57 -19.35 4.28
CA ALA A 40 14.09 -19.77 2.99
C ALA A 40 13.25 -19.17 1.87
N LYS A 41 13.89 -18.93 0.73
CA LYS A 41 13.26 -18.40 -0.48
C LYS A 41 13.24 -19.46 -1.57
N ASP A 42 12.15 -19.49 -2.34
CA ASP A 42 12.07 -20.18 -3.64
C ASP A 42 12.49 -21.67 -3.57
N VAL A 43 12.06 -22.38 -2.53
CA VAL A 43 12.44 -23.78 -2.28
C VAL A 43 11.67 -24.75 -3.17
N TYR A 44 10.34 -24.58 -3.28
CA TYR A 44 9.48 -25.47 -4.05
C TYR A 44 8.75 -24.74 -5.18
N ALA A 45 8.67 -23.43 -5.09
CA ALA A 45 8.02 -22.55 -6.08
C ALA A 45 8.75 -21.20 -6.13
N ASN A 46 8.57 -20.46 -7.24
CA ASN A 46 9.12 -19.12 -7.40
C ASN A 46 7.99 -18.18 -7.90
N PRO A 47 7.64 -17.12 -7.15
CA PRO A 47 8.21 -16.69 -5.87
C PRO A 47 7.63 -17.47 -4.67
N GLN A 48 8.48 -17.80 -3.71
CA GLN A 48 8.05 -18.44 -2.46
C GLN A 48 8.83 -17.92 -1.25
N MET A 49 8.15 -17.79 -0.11
CA MET A 49 8.75 -17.46 1.16
C MET A 49 8.32 -18.47 2.24
N ILE A 50 9.28 -19.15 2.84
CA ILE A 50 9.05 -20.10 3.93
C ILE A 50 9.66 -19.51 5.20
N LEU A 51 8.83 -19.36 6.25
CA LEU A 51 9.28 -19.02 7.60
C LEU A 51 9.19 -20.25 8.48
N THR A 52 10.31 -20.70 9.02
CA THR A 52 10.34 -21.80 10.00
C THR A 52 10.49 -21.19 11.40
N ILE A 53 9.56 -21.54 12.30
CA ILE A 53 9.61 -21.18 13.72
C ILE A 53 10.06 -22.42 14.47
N GLN A 54 11.26 -22.38 15.05
CA GLN A 54 11.84 -23.45 15.86
C GLN A 54 11.65 -23.14 17.33
N ALA A 55 11.28 -24.14 18.13
CA ALA A 55 11.12 -23.97 19.58
C ALA A 55 11.40 -25.28 20.32
N PRO A 56 11.87 -25.26 21.60
CA PRO A 56 12.12 -26.44 22.37
C PRO A 56 10.85 -27.19 22.79
N ASN A 57 9.76 -26.48 22.99
CA ASN A 57 8.45 -27.00 23.39
C ASN A 57 7.31 -26.05 22.96
N GLU A 58 6.07 -26.46 23.18
CA GLU A 58 4.88 -25.68 22.80
C GLU A 58 4.72 -24.37 23.58
N GLU A 59 5.07 -24.35 24.85
CA GLU A 59 4.97 -23.14 25.69
C GLU A 59 5.89 -22.04 25.17
N GLU A 60 7.16 -22.37 24.92
CA GLU A 60 8.12 -21.44 24.34
C GLU A 60 7.74 -21.02 22.91
N PHE A 61 7.13 -21.91 22.13
CA PHE A 61 6.60 -21.56 20.81
C PHE A 61 5.48 -20.53 20.91
N GLN A 62 4.48 -20.77 21.77
CA GLN A 62 3.33 -19.87 21.92
C GLN A 62 3.78 -18.49 22.40
N LYS A 63 4.64 -18.43 23.43
CA LYS A 63 5.21 -17.20 23.93
C LYS A 63 5.96 -16.42 22.83
N PHE A 64 6.82 -17.12 22.10
CA PHE A 64 7.61 -16.51 21.04
C PHE A 64 6.75 -15.94 19.91
N VAL A 65 5.70 -16.65 19.48
CA VAL A 65 4.76 -16.17 18.45
C VAL A 65 4.00 -14.95 18.94
N GLU A 66 3.52 -14.92 20.19
CA GLU A 66 2.80 -13.77 20.74
C GLU A 66 3.69 -12.53 20.84
N GLU A 67 4.92 -12.69 21.29
CA GLU A 67 5.92 -11.60 21.38
C GLU A 67 6.35 -11.07 19.99
N ASN A 68 6.29 -11.92 18.95
CA ASN A 68 6.79 -11.61 17.62
C ASN A 68 5.71 -11.56 16.54
N LYS A 69 4.42 -11.51 16.91
CA LYS A 69 3.32 -11.52 15.94
C LYS A 69 3.40 -10.44 14.88
N GLN A 70 3.79 -9.23 15.25
CA GLN A 70 3.93 -8.13 14.30
C GLN A 70 5.10 -8.36 13.34
N THR A 71 6.22 -8.92 13.83
CA THR A 71 7.37 -9.28 13.01
C THR A 71 7.01 -10.32 11.95
N ILE A 72 6.20 -11.32 12.32
CA ILE A 72 5.71 -12.35 11.39
C ILE A 72 4.82 -11.74 10.30
N VAL A 73 3.87 -10.87 10.71
CA VAL A 73 3.00 -10.18 9.77
C VAL A 73 3.80 -9.29 8.83
N ASP A 74 4.75 -8.52 9.35
CA ASP A 74 5.61 -7.64 8.55
C ASP A 74 6.49 -8.42 7.57
N PHE A 75 7.00 -9.58 7.98
CA PHE A 75 7.79 -10.44 7.11
C PHE A 75 7.02 -10.85 5.86
N PHE A 76 5.80 -11.38 6.01
CA PHE A 76 4.98 -11.79 4.86
C PHE A 76 4.40 -10.59 4.10
N THR A 77 4.10 -9.50 4.78
CA THR A 77 3.68 -8.25 4.11
C THR A 77 4.77 -7.74 3.17
N ARG A 78 6.02 -7.72 3.62
CA ARG A 78 7.16 -7.33 2.76
C ARG A 78 7.36 -8.29 1.59
N ALA A 79 7.20 -9.60 1.83
CA ALA A 79 7.28 -10.60 0.77
C ALA A 79 6.23 -10.34 -0.33
N GLU A 80 4.98 -10.09 0.04
CA GLU A 80 3.91 -9.77 -0.91
C GLU A 80 4.13 -8.41 -1.61
N MET A 81 4.61 -7.39 -0.90
CA MET A 81 4.95 -6.10 -1.50
C MET A 81 6.08 -6.23 -2.52
N ASN A 82 7.16 -6.94 -2.19
CA ASN A 82 8.27 -7.14 -3.11
C ASN A 82 7.83 -7.92 -4.36
N ARG A 83 6.96 -8.91 -4.19
CA ARG A 83 6.37 -9.63 -5.32
C ARG A 83 5.55 -8.70 -6.22
N GLN A 84 4.72 -7.83 -5.66
CA GLN A 84 3.97 -6.84 -6.44
C GLN A 84 4.89 -5.88 -7.19
N ILE A 85 5.95 -5.41 -6.55
CA ILE A 85 6.95 -4.53 -7.18
C ILE A 85 7.60 -5.25 -8.38
N SER A 86 8.05 -6.50 -8.20
CA SER A 86 8.65 -7.28 -9.30
C SER A 86 7.68 -7.53 -10.46
N MET A 87 6.39 -7.71 -10.17
CA MET A 87 5.37 -7.81 -11.23
C MET A 87 5.18 -6.49 -11.98
N LEU A 88 5.16 -5.37 -11.26
CA LEU A 88 5.02 -4.03 -11.84
C LEU A 88 6.26 -3.65 -12.66
N GLU A 89 7.46 -4.04 -12.24
CA GLU A 89 8.70 -3.84 -13.01
C GLU A 89 8.56 -4.36 -14.43
N VAL A 90 7.91 -5.51 -14.60
CA VAL A 90 7.72 -6.14 -15.91
C VAL A 90 6.46 -5.68 -16.65
N LYS A 91 5.39 -5.34 -15.93
CA LYS A 91 4.04 -5.12 -16.48
C LYS A 91 3.37 -3.82 -16.04
N HIS A 92 4.15 -2.76 -15.81
CA HIS A 92 3.56 -1.45 -15.52
C HIS A 92 3.09 -0.73 -16.79
N SER A 93 2.29 0.31 -16.61
CA SER A 93 1.86 1.21 -17.68
C SER A 93 2.97 2.18 -18.07
N ASN A 94 3.64 1.95 -19.19
CA ASN A 94 4.63 2.89 -19.74
C ASN A 94 4.03 4.27 -20.02
N PHE A 95 2.77 4.33 -20.43
CA PHE A 95 2.07 5.59 -20.65
C PHE A 95 1.99 6.43 -19.36
N ILE A 96 1.60 5.80 -18.23
CA ILE A 96 1.51 6.50 -16.95
C ILE A 96 2.89 6.92 -16.47
N SER A 97 3.90 6.05 -16.54
CA SER A 97 5.28 6.38 -16.15
C SER A 97 5.82 7.58 -16.91
N GLN A 98 5.65 7.61 -18.23
CA GLN A 98 6.07 8.75 -19.07
C GLN A 98 5.31 10.05 -18.72
N LYS A 99 4.00 9.97 -18.44
CA LYS A 99 3.21 11.13 -18.03
C LYS A 99 3.63 11.68 -16.68
N VAL A 100 3.84 10.80 -15.71
CA VAL A 100 4.28 11.17 -14.37
C VAL A 100 5.70 11.76 -14.41
N ASP A 101 6.61 11.16 -15.15
CA ASP A 101 7.96 11.70 -15.33
C ASP A 101 7.93 13.10 -15.95
N SER A 102 7.16 13.29 -17.02
CA SER A 102 7.02 14.60 -17.68
C SER A 102 6.44 15.70 -16.78
N LEU A 103 5.54 15.36 -15.85
CA LEU A 103 4.87 16.35 -14.98
C LEU A 103 5.63 16.58 -13.68
N PHE A 104 6.16 15.51 -13.11
CA PHE A 104 6.69 15.51 -11.75
C PHE A 104 8.18 15.19 -11.65
N GLY A 105 8.82 14.74 -12.75
CA GLY A 105 10.23 14.39 -12.77
C GLY A 105 10.57 13.20 -11.86
N CYS A 106 9.65 12.24 -11.73
CA CYS A 106 9.84 11.04 -10.94
C CYS A 106 9.27 9.81 -11.64
N ASP A 107 9.82 8.64 -11.33
CA ASP A 107 9.37 7.38 -11.87
C ASP A 107 8.34 6.73 -10.94
N ILE A 108 7.29 6.13 -11.54
CA ILE A 108 6.28 5.36 -10.84
C ILE A 108 5.78 4.19 -11.68
N TRP A 109 5.66 3.03 -11.07
CA TRP A 109 5.11 1.85 -11.73
C TRP A 109 3.69 1.59 -11.26
N LEU A 110 2.74 1.75 -12.16
CA LEU A 110 1.33 1.50 -11.92
C LEU A 110 0.80 0.44 -12.87
N PRO A 111 -0.20 -0.36 -12.46
CA PRO A 111 -0.79 -1.38 -13.30
C PRO A 111 -1.39 -0.80 -14.59
N ALA A 112 -1.26 -1.52 -15.71
CA ALA A 112 -1.82 -1.12 -17.00
C ALA A 112 -3.35 -1.06 -17.02
N GLU A 113 -4.01 -1.66 -16.03
CA GLU A 113 -5.47 -1.62 -15.83
C GLU A 113 -6.01 -0.21 -15.53
N LEU A 114 -5.16 0.71 -15.07
CA LEU A 114 -5.49 2.13 -14.91
C LEU A 114 -5.46 2.81 -16.29
N ALA A 115 -6.39 2.42 -17.18
CA ALA A 115 -6.37 2.78 -18.58
C ALA A 115 -6.96 4.17 -18.88
N ASN A 116 -7.79 4.72 -17.99
CA ASN A 116 -8.35 6.05 -18.13
C ASN A 116 -7.46 7.05 -17.41
N SER A 117 -7.24 8.22 -18.00
CA SER A 117 -6.43 9.25 -17.36
C SER A 117 -6.89 10.66 -17.67
N LYS A 118 -6.60 11.59 -16.75
CA LYS A 118 -6.81 13.03 -16.88
C LYS A 118 -5.56 13.76 -16.39
N THR A 119 -5.12 14.73 -17.15
CA THR A 119 -4.00 15.61 -16.80
C THR A 119 -4.52 17.01 -16.56
N GLY A 120 -4.07 17.65 -15.48
CA GLY A 120 -4.31 19.06 -15.16
C GLY A 120 -2.99 19.80 -14.90
N LYS A 121 -3.08 21.06 -14.50
CA LYS A 121 -1.92 21.80 -14.02
C LYS A 121 -1.46 21.19 -12.69
N ASP A 122 -0.20 20.74 -12.63
CA ASP A 122 0.37 20.11 -11.44
C ASP A 122 -0.46 18.93 -10.90
N PHE A 123 -1.22 18.25 -11.78
CA PHE A 123 -2.16 17.21 -11.42
C PHE A 123 -2.23 16.11 -12.49
N PHE A 124 -2.26 14.87 -12.06
CA PHE A 124 -2.50 13.68 -12.87
C PHE A 124 -3.45 12.73 -12.15
N TRP A 125 -4.41 12.16 -12.86
CA TRP A 125 -5.34 11.15 -12.38
C TRP A 125 -5.42 9.99 -13.38
N ALA A 126 -5.35 8.75 -12.86
CA ALA A 126 -5.60 7.53 -13.63
C ALA A 126 -6.58 6.62 -12.89
N SER A 127 -7.45 5.89 -13.62
CA SER A 127 -8.47 5.04 -13.03
C SER A 127 -8.74 3.78 -13.85
N THR A 128 -9.30 2.75 -13.19
CA THR A 128 -9.79 1.56 -13.85
C THR A 128 -11.14 1.78 -14.53
N ASN A 129 -12.01 2.61 -13.94
CA ASN A 129 -13.36 2.94 -14.42
C ASN A 129 -14.19 1.69 -14.80
N THR A 130 -14.27 0.73 -13.89
CA THR A 130 -14.99 -0.54 -14.10
C THR A 130 -16.44 -0.49 -13.68
N GLY A 131 -16.85 0.54 -12.92
CA GLY A 131 -18.19 0.74 -12.39
C GLY A 131 -18.54 -0.11 -11.18
N THR A 132 -17.82 -1.20 -10.90
CA THR A 132 -18.08 -2.10 -9.77
C THR A 132 -17.08 -1.94 -8.63
N ALA A 133 -15.83 -1.63 -8.94
CA ALA A 133 -14.78 -1.35 -7.96
C ALA A 133 -13.69 -0.52 -8.63
N ASP A 134 -13.83 0.79 -8.56
CA ASP A 134 -12.88 1.69 -9.20
C ASP A 134 -11.66 1.93 -8.34
N ARG A 135 -10.50 1.56 -8.88
CA ARG A 135 -9.19 1.91 -8.34
C ARG A 135 -8.71 3.17 -9.02
N ASN A 136 -8.32 4.14 -8.23
CA ASN A 136 -7.91 5.45 -8.69
C ASN A 136 -6.53 5.77 -8.15
N PHE A 137 -5.70 6.33 -9.00
CA PHE A 137 -4.42 6.92 -8.65
C PHE A 137 -4.45 8.40 -8.98
N VAL A 138 -4.03 9.25 -8.06
CA VAL A 138 -3.79 10.66 -8.31
C VAL A 138 -2.39 11.05 -7.87
N MET A 139 -1.80 11.98 -8.61
CA MET A 139 -0.56 12.62 -8.25
C MET A 139 -0.66 14.11 -8.47
N TYR A 140 -0.21 14.90 -7.51
CA TYR A 140 -0.25 16.35 -7.60
C TYR A 140 0.93 17.00 -6.88
N SER A 141 1.24 18.21 -7.28
CA SER A 141 2.29 19.00 -6.67
C SER A 141 1.85 20.43 -6.38
N TYR A 142 2.53 21.04 -5.43
CA TYR A 142 2.35 22.45 -5.06
C TYR A 142 3.63 22.99 -4.42
N PRO A 143 3.85 24.32 -4.43
CA PRO A 143 5.04 24.91 -3.83
C PRO A 143 5.18 24.54 -2.35
N TYR A 144 6.40 24.24 -1.94
CA TYR A 144 6.74 24.09 -0.53
C TYR A 144 6.89 25.47 0.10
N THR A 145 6.30 25.68 1.27
CA THR A 145 6.38 26.94 2.00
C THR A 145 7.18 26.77 3.30
N ASP A 146 6.79 25.78 4.11
CA ASP A 146 7.38 25.53 5.42
C ASP A 146 7.01 24.13 5.93
N LYS A 147 7.51 23.78 7.13
CA LYS A 147 7.31 22.47 7.76
C LYS A 147 5.85 22.15 8.12
N ASP A 148 4.98 23.15 8.27
CA ASP A 148 3.58 22.95 8.63
C ASP A 148 2.80 22.28 7.48
N THR A 149 3.39 22.25 6.28
CA THR A 149 2.93 21.44 5.14
C THR A 149 2.79 19.95 5.47
N PHE A 150 3.53 19.43 6.44
CA PHE A 150 3.49 18.03 6.87
C PHE A 150 2.58 17.80 8.09
N THR A 151 1.65 18.71 8.37
CA THR A 151 0.62 18.52 9.38
C THR A 151 -0.64 17.89 8.77
N LYS A 152 -1.45 17.23 9.60
CA LYS A 152 -2.72 16.63 9.20
C LYS A 152 -3.68 17.70 8.67
N GLU A 153 -3.77 18.82 9.35
CA GLU A 153 -4.67 19.93 9.01
C GLU A 153 -4.34 20.51 7.63
N TYR A 154 -3.06 20.75 7.38
CA TYR A 154 -2.61 21.24 6.08
C TYR A 154 -2.88 20.22 4.97
N PHE A 155 -2.56 18.95 5.21
CA PHE A 155 -2.80 17.87 4.26
C PHE A 155 -4.28 17.79 3.87
N VAL A 156 -5.19 17.72 4.84
CA VAL A 156 -6.64 17.63 4.60
C VAL A 156 -7.12 18.81 3.77
N HIS A 157 -6.76 20.04 4.18
CA HIS A 157 -7.15 21.26 3.47
C HIS A 157 -6.63 21.28 2.02
N LYS A 158 -5.36 20.93 1.83
CA LYS A 158 -4.73 20.92 0.50
C LYS A 158 -5.33 19.82 -0.38
N ARG A 159 -5.49 18.60 0.14
CA ARG A 159 -6.13 17.51 -0.58
C ARG A 159 -7.53 17.87 -1.05
N ASP A 160 -8.37 18.39 -0.16
CA ASP A 160 -9.74 18.78 -0.50
C ASP A 160 -9.78 19.86 -1.57
N ALA A 161 -8.91 20.86 -1.51
CA ALA A 161 -8.80 21.90 -2.52
C ALA A 161 -8.40 21.32 -3.90
N VAL A 162 -7.41 20.42 -3.95
CA VAL A 162 -6.95 19.77 -5.18
C VAL A 162 -8.03 18.88 -5.76
N MET A 163 -8.67 18.03 -4.93
CA MET A 163 -9.71 17.12 -5.40
C MET A 163 -10.94 17.87 -5.90
N LYS A 164 -11.37 18.92 -5.20
CA LYS A 164 -12.49 19.77 -5.62
C LYS A 164 -12.24 20.40 -6.98
N ALA A 165 -11.01 20.86 -7.25
CA ALA A 165 -10.66 21.50 -8.51
C ALA A 165 -10.54 20.51 -9.68
N ASN A 166 -10.10 19.27 -9.42
CA ASN A 166 -9.71 18.33 -10.48
C ASN A 166 -10.67 17.15 -10.64
N ILE A 167 -11.39 16.75 -9.59
CA ILE A 167 -12.35 15.63 -9.57
C ILE A 167 -13.70 16.17 -9.06
N PRO A 168 -14.37 17.04 -9.81
CA PRO A 168 -15.69 17.53 -9.44
C PRO A 168 -16.72 16.40 -9.55
N GLY A 169 -17.78 16.48 -8.75
CA GLY A 169 -18.93 15.60 -8.88
C GLY A 169 -19.81 15.94 -10.09
N PHE A 170 -20.89 15.17 -10.27
CA PHE A 170 -21.81 15.30 -11.41
C PHE A 170 -22.66 16.56 -11.38
N LYS A 171 -22.75 17.24 -10.24
CA LYS A 171 -23.57 18.45 -10.05
C LYS A 171 -22.71 19.55 -9.42
N GLU A 172 -23.09 20.80 -9.68
CA GLU A 172 -22.50 21.94 -9.00
C GLU A 172 -22.59 21.80 -7.47
N GLY A 173 -21.50 22.10 -6.78
CA GLY A 173 -21.41 21.95 -5.32
C GLY A 173 -21.12 20.53 -4.82
N VAL A 174 -21.12 19.52 -5.68
CA VAL A 174 -20.72 18.14 -5.34
C VAL A 174 -19.23 17.96 -5.61
N TYR A 175 -18.46 17.55 -4.62
CA TYR A 175 -17.01 17.35 -4.74
C TYR A 175 -16.48 16.37 -3.70
N MET A 176 -15.33 15.77 -4.00
CA MET A 176 -14.63 14.88 -3.07
C MET A 176 -14.05 15.65 -1.90
N SER A 177 -14.25 15.15 -0.69
CA SER A 177 -13.69 15.68 0.55
C SER A 177 -13.10 14.57 1.41
N THR A 178 -12.22 14.95 2.32
CA THR A 178 -11.58 14.03 3.28
C THR A 178 -12.42 13.94 4.56
N ASP A 179 -12.61 12.73 5.09
CA ASP A 179 -13.11 12.57 6.44
C ASP A 179 -11.94 12.79 7.43
N SER A 180 -11.87 14.00 7.96
CA SER A 180 -10.75 14.40 8.84
C SER A 180 -10.71 13.61 10.16
N LEU A 181 -11.84 13.13 10.66
CA LEU A 181 -11.90 12.35 11.89
C LEU A 181 -11.32 10.93 11.70
N LEU A 182 -11.53 10.36 10.52
CA LEU A 182 -11.07 9.03 10.15
C LEU A 182 -9.76 9.05 9.35
N THR A 183 -9.06 10.19 9.35
CA THR A 183 -7.74 10.33 8.72
C THR A 183 -6.65 10.26 9.77
N ASP A 184 -5.69 9.37 9.58
CA ASP A 184 -4.46 9.25 10.33
C ASP A 184 -3.26 9.69 9.48
N VAL A 185 -2.29 10.38 10.09
CA VAL A 185 -1.07 10.88 9.43
C VAL A 185 0.12 10.46 10.26
N ARG A 186 1.11 9.85 9.60
CA ARG A 186 2.33 9.41 10.27
C ARG A 186 3.58 9.56 9.39
N PRO A 187 4.75 9.79 9.99
CA PRO A 187 6.01 9.73 9.28
C PRO A 187 6.38 8.27 8.97
N ILE A 188 6.84 8.03 7.75
CA ILE A 188 7.42 6.76 7.32
C ILE A 188 8.73 7.02 6.58
N ASN A 189 9.57 5.99 6.45
CA ASN A 189 10.76 6.04 5.61
C ASN A 189 10.51 5.20 4.35
N VAL A 190 10.62 5.81 3.19
CA VAL A 190 10.51 5.11 1.90
C VAL A 190 11.75 5.43 1.07
N GLN A 191 12.54 4.40 0.74
CA GLN A 191 13.80 4.56 -0.01
C GLN A 191 14.77 5.56 0.64
N ASN A 192 14.94 5.46 1.96
CA ASN A 192 15.76 6.33 2.79
C ASN A 192 15.37 7.82 2.79
N SER A 193 14.13 8.13 2.39
CA SER A 193 13.61 9.49 2.40
C SER A 193 12.39 9.60 3.31
N TYR A 194 12.32 10.73 4.03
CA TYR A 194 11.14 11.09 4.80
C TYR A 194 9.91 11.15 3.89
N THR A 195 8.85 10.52 4.32
CA THR A 195 7.57 10.52 3.64
C THR A 195 6.47 10.65 4.69
N MET A 196 5.56 11.56 4.50
CA MET A 196 4.33 11.60 5.28
C MET A 196 3.31 10.68 4.63
N GLU A 197 2.90 9.62 5.33
CA GLU A 197 1.79 8.77 4.92
C GLU A 197 0.50 9.29 5.58
N ALA A 198 -0.55 9.47 4.77
CA ALA A 198 -1.90 9.67 5.29
C ALA A 198 -2.81 8.52 4.84
N ARG A 199 -3.63 8.02 5.76
CA ARG A 199 -4.63 6.97 5.53
C ARG A 199 -5.96 7.40 6.09
N GLY A 200 -7.03 7.18 5.35
CA GLY A 200 -8.35 7.58 5.82
C GLY A 200 -9.46 7.22 4.86
N LEU A 201 -10.59 7.89 5.07
CA LEU A 201 -11.75 7.79 4.20
C LEU A 201 -11.98 9.11 3.48
N TRP A 202 -12.36 9.00 2.22
CA TRP A 202 -12.90 10.09 1.43
C TRP A 202 -14.40 9.91 1.26
N ARG A 203 -15.11 11.00 1.02
CA ARG A 203 -16.54 11.02 0.72
C ARG A 203 -16.86 12.13 -0.29
N MET A 204 -17.89 11.93 -1.08
CA MET A 204 -18.44 13.01 -1.89
C MET A 204 -19.37 13.88 -1.04
N LYS A 205 -19.10 15.15 -0.95
CA LYS A 205 -20.03 16.10 -0.35
C LYS A 205 -21.22 16.27 -1.30
N GLY A 206 -22.44 15.97 -0.80
CA GLY A 206 -23.66 16.03 -1.60
C GLY A 206 -23.99 14.74 -2.38
N ASP A 207 -23.27 13.63 -2.10
CA ASP A 207 -23.54 12.31 -2.65
C ASP A 207 -23.14 11.22 -1.63
N PHE A 208 -23.56 9.97 -1.87
CA PHE A 208 -23.28 8.80 -1.00
C PHE A 208 -21.95 8.11 -1.30
N MET A 209 -21.22 8.56 -2.31
CA MET A 209 -19.94 7.95 -2.68
C MET A 209 -18.86 8.21 -1.63
N GLY A 210 -18.08 7.18 -1.34
CA GLY A 210 -16.96 7.26 -0.42
C GLY A 210 -16.10 6.00 -0.49
N GLY A 211 -14.97 6.01 0.20
CA GLY A 211 -14.07 4.86 0.26
C GLY A 211 -12.74 5.15 0.95
N PRO A 212 -11.87 4.16 1.05
CA PRO A 212 -10.56 4.35 1.63
C PRO A 212 -9.58 5.03 0.66
N TYR A 213 -8.59 5.72 1.25
CA TYR A 213 -7.43 6.23 0.53
C TYR A 213 -6.13 6.02 1.33
N VAL A 214 -5.03 6.00 0.60
CA VAL A 214 -3.67 6.06 1.13
C VAL A 214 -2.88 7.02 0.27
N SER A 215 -2.21 8.00 0.88
CA SER A 215 -1.34 8.93 0.19
C SER A 215 0.05 9.02 0.83
N HIS A 216 1.04 9.26 -0.02
CA HIS A 216 2.42 9.53 0.35
C HIS A 216 2.80 10.92 -0.13
N THR A 217 3.21 11.77 0.80
CA THR A 217 3.62 13.16 0.55
C THR A 217 5.09 13.34 0.83
N ARG A 218 5.83 13.93 -0.11
CA ARG A 218 7.28 14.17 -0.03
C ARG A 218 7.64 15.58 -0.47
N LEU A 219 8.76 16.07 0.05
CA LEU A 219 9.44 17.25 -0.46
C LEU A 219 10.35 16.88 -1.64
N ASP A 220 10.14 17.51 -2.77
CA ASP A 220 11.10 17.60 -3.86
C ASP A 220 12.00 18.81 -3.59
N GLU A 221 13.11 18.58 -2.89
CA GLU A 221 14.03 19.63 -2.46
C GLU A 221 14.63 20.39 -3.63
N LYS A 222 14.91 19.68 -4.74
CA LYS A 222 15.49 20.29 -5.93
C LYS A 222 14.62 21.37 -6.54
N ASN A 223 13.30 21.13 -6.58
CA ASN A 223 12.33 22.03 -7.20
C ASN A 223 11.51 22.82 -6.16
N GLN A 224 11.83 22.69 -4.86
CA GLN A 224 11.16 23.38 -3.76
C GLN A 224 9.63 23.24 -3.82
N ARG A 225 9.16 22.00 -4.04
CA ARG A 225 7.75 21.67 -4.13
C ARG A 225 7.41 20.40 -3.35
N ILE A 226 6.18 20.28 -2.97
CA ILE A 226 5.61 19.06 -2.40
C ILE A 226 5.03 18.23 -3.55
N ILE A 227 5.28 16.92 -3.51
CA ILE A 227 4.63 15.93 -4.39
C ILE A 227 3.85 14.96 -3.51
N THR A 228 2.57 14.77 -3.84
CA THR A 228 1.70 13.77 -3.20
C THR A 228 1.23 12.76 -4.23
N ALA A 229 1.47 11.48 -3.95
CA ALA A 229 0.95 10.34 -4.69
C ALA A 229 -0.10 9.63 -3.84
N GLU A 230 -1.28 9.38 -4.38
CA GLU A 230 -2.40 8.81 -3.63
C GLU A 230 -3.11 7.72 -4.44
N ILE A 231 -3.52 6.68 -3.75
CA ILE A 231 -4.48 5.68 -4.25
C ILE A 231 -5.76 5.81 -3.44
N PHE A 232 -6.91 5.87 -4.12
CA PHE A 232 -8.21 5.77 -3.49
C PHE A 232 -9.11 4.78 -4.24
N VAL A 233 -10.06 4.20 -3.52
CA VAL A 233 -10.95 3.16 -4.07
C VAL A 233 -12.39 3.56 -3.84
N TYR A 234 -13.22 3.26 -4.83
CA TYR A 234 -14.67 3.27 -4.73
C TYR A 234 -15.20 1.85 -4.99
N SER A 235 -15.97 1.29 -4.06
CA SER A 235 -16.56 -0.06 -4.18
C SER A 235 -17.89 -0.08 -3.45
N PRO A 236 -19.01 0.27 -4.13
CA PRO A 236 -20.32 0.43 -3.50
C PRO A 236 -20.90 -0.87 -2.93
N ASP A 237 -20.47 -2.03 -3.44
CA ASP A 237 -21.02 -3.34 -3.08
C ASP A 237 -20.18 -4.11 -2.02
N LYS A 238 -19.28 -3.43 -1.30
CA LYS A 238 -18.41 -4.08 -0.29
C LYS A 238 -18.34 -3.31 1.01
#